data_7e5b0058ac29eb1e8d1c65ccb0bfbecb
#
_entry.id   7e5b0058ac29eb1e8d1c65ccb0bfbecb
#
_cell.length_a   1.000
_cell.length_b   1.000
_cell.length_c   1.000
_cell.angle_alpha   90.00
_cell.angle_beta   90.00
_cell.angle_gamma   90.00
#
_symmetry.space_group_name_H-M   'P 1'
#
loop_
_entity.id
_entity.type
_entity.pdbx_description
1 polymer ?
#
loop_
_entity_poly.entity_id
_entity_poly.type
_entity_poly.pdbx_seq_one_letter_code
_entity_poly.pdbx_strand_id
1 'polypeptide(L)'
;MAKNRALFAEYEPKNCKDVFGVINTRQITALMFHDEMADLFDFLGLRGFKRMHEYQYLAESAEHRTLKRYYLNHHGMLLPDEEIEPVDVIPDDWYQYNRMDVTPAVRKQAVQKAMEQYKEWECGTKELYEKCAAYLMAWQKIADFDKVNELVKDVDMELKYLERLCIELKSVEYSSDYIAGLQDSYHEKYKEKFKDIGVSIC
;
A
#
# COMPACT_ATOMS: atom_id res chain seq x y z
N MET A 1 -4.84 -3.19 14.52
CA MET A 1 -5.56 -3.44 13.26
C MET A 1 -6.78 -2.54 13.03
N ALA A 2 -7.56 -2.14 14.05
CA ALA A 2 -8.72 -1.27 13.84
C ALA A 2 -8.40 0.24 13.66
N LYS A 3 -7.23 0.71 14.08
CA LYS A 3 -6.89 2.15 14.09
C LYS A 3 -6.82 2.78 12.70
N ASN A 4 -6.16 2.13 11.74
CA ASN A 4 -5.97 2.71 10.39
C ASN A 4 -7.26 2.79 9.57
N ARG A 5 -8.23 1.90 9.82
CA ARG A 5 -9.54 1.92 9.17
C ARG A 5 -10.47 2.98 9.77
N ALA A 6 -10.36 3.21 11.09
CA ALA A 6 -11.19 4.18 11.80
C ALA A 6 -10.86 5.64 11.46
N LEU A 7 -9.59 5.96 11.18
CA LEU A 7 -9.13 7.33 10.90
C LEU A 7 -9.83 8.01 9.73
N PHE A 8 -10.13 7.25 8.68
CA PHE A 8 -10.75 7.79 7.49
C PHE A 8 -12.26 7.50 7.39
N ALA A 9 -12.78 6.56 8.20
CA ALA A 9 -14.20 6.19 8.16
C ALA A 9 -15.12 7.33 8.60
N GLU A 10 -14.68 8.16 9.56
CA GLU A 10 -15.44 9.29 10.09
C GLU A 10 -15.12 10.62 9.40
N TYR A 11 -14.20 10.61 8.42
CA TYR A 11 -13.79 11.83 7.73
C TYR A 11 -14.89 12.36 6.80
N GLU A 12 -15.32 13.58 7.04
CA GLU A 12 -16.33 14.29 6.22
C GLU A 12 -15.70 15.53 5.59
N PRO A 13 -15.22 15.47 4.35
CA PRO A 13 -14.65 16.60 3.66
C PRO A 13 -15.73 17.66 3.38
N LYS A 14 -15.37 18.96 3.50
CA LYS A 14 -16.26 20.09 3.27
C LYS A 14 -16.03 20.75 1.91
N ASN A 15 -14.92 20.50 1.27
CA ASN A 15 -14.50 21.09 0.00
C ASN A 15 -13.45 20.24 -0.70
N CYS A 16 -13.07 20.59 -1.93
CA CYS A 16 -12.08 19.85 -2.70
C CYS A 16 -10.71 19.78 -2.00
N LYS A 17 -10.30 20.84 -1.30
CA LYS A 17 -9.02 20.85 -0.59
C LYS A 17 -8.98 19.77 0.49
N ASP A 18 -10.07 19.59 1.22
CA ASP A 18 -10.17 18.55 2.26
C ASP A 18 -10.10 17.16 1.61
N VAL A 19 -10.82 16.94 0.49
CA VAL A 19 -10.75 15.67 -0.26
C VAL A 19 -9.33 15.35 -0.71
N PHE A 20 -8.67 16.28 -1.38
CA PHE A 20 -7.30 16.05 -1.85
C PHE A 20 -6.30 15.98 -0.69
N GLY A 21 -6.53 16.68 0.41
CA GLY A 21 -5.72 16.61 1.63
C GLY A 21 -5.72 15.21 2.22
N VAL A 22 -6.90 14.60 2.42
CA VAL A 22 -6.99 13.25 2.98
C VAL A 22 -6.41 12.18 2.05
N ILE A 23 -6.59 12.31 0.73
CA ILE A 23 -5.96 11.41 -0.24
C ILE A 23 -4.43 11.55 -0.17
N ASN A 24 -3.92 12.79 -0.13
CA ASN A 24 -2.50 13.08 0.02
C ASN A 24 -1.91 12.44 1.27
N THR A 25 -2.58 12.56 2.42
CA THR A 25 -2.20 11.91 3.67
C THR A 25 -2.19 10.39 3.53
N ARG A 26 -3.20 9.82 2.88
CA ARG A 26 -3.26 8.37 2.65
C ARG A 26 -2.08 7.87 1.82
N GLN A 27 -1.73 8.57 0.73
CA GLN A 27 -0.58 8.21 -0.11
C GLN A 27 0.75 8.32 0.62
N ILE A 28 0.97 9.37 1.44
CA ILE A 28 2.17 9.48 2.28
C ILE A 28 2.23 8.33 3.28
N THR A 29 1.11 8.01 3.93
CA THR A 29 1.05 6.89 4.88
C THR A 29 1.28 5.54 4.17
N ALA A 30 0.84 5.39 2.90
CA ALA A 30 1.12 4.21 2.10
C ALA A 30 2.62 4.00 1.84
N LEU A 31 3.39 5.08 1.66
CA LEU A 31 4.85 4.97 1.57
C LEU A 31 5.44 4.32 2.82
N MET A 32 5.03 4.76 4.01
CA MET A 32 5.51 4.20 5.27
C MET A 32 5.06 2.74 5.45
N PHE A 33 3.81 2.45 5.07
CA PHE A 33 3.29 1.08 5.11
C PHE A 33 4.12 0.12 4.25
N HIS A 34 4.45 0.50 3.03
CA HIS A 34 5.24 -0.34 2.14
C HIS A 34 6.71 -0.43 2.57
N ASP A 35 7.27 0.60 3.16
CA ASP A 35 8.63 0.58 3.72
C ASP A 35 8.72 -0.42 4.88
N GLU A 36 7.80 -0.36 5.85
CA GLU A 36 7.73 -1.32 6.96
C GLU A 36 7.46 -2.76 6.49
N MET A 37 6.60 -2.94 5.48
CA MET A 37 6.37 -4.25 4.88
C MET A 37 7.64 -4.80 4.20
N ALA A 38 8.41 -3.95 3.52
CA ALA A 38 9.68 -4.35 2.91
C ALA A 38 10.68 -4.80 3.98
N ASP A 39 10.80 -4.05 5.08
CA ASP A 39 11.66 -4.39 6.22
C ASP A 39 11.23 -5.70 6.88
N LEU A 40 9.93 -5.91 7.10
CA LEU A 40 9.39 -7.16 7.63
C LEU A 40 9.78 -8.35 6.73
N PHE A 41 9.59 -8.24 5.43
CA PHE A 41 9.93 -9.32 4.50
C PHE A 41 11.43 -9.54 4.35
N ASP A 42 12.25 -8.48 4.46
CA ASP A 42 13.70 -8.64 4.54
C ASP A 42 14.13 -9.37 5.81
N PHE A 43 13.56 -9.01 6.96
CA PHE A 43 13.77 -9.70 8.23
C PHE A 43 13.44 -11.19 8.14
N LEU A 44 12.34 -11.53 7.47
CA LEU A 44 11.92 -12.92 7.24
C LEU A 44 12.77 -13.67 6.20
N GLY A 45 13.68 -12.99 5.50
CA GLY A 45 14.48 -13.56 4.41
C GLY A 45 13.66 -13.79 3.13
N LEU A 46 12.60 -13.05 2.92
CA LEU A 46 11.64 -13.19 1.81
C LEU A 46 11.85 -12.07 0.77
N ARG A 47 12.98 -12.15 0.06
CA ARG A 47 13.45 -11.11 -0.86
C ARG A 47 12.49 -10.77 -2.00
N GLY A 48 11.66 -11.69 -2.44
CA GLY A 48 10.66 -11.44 -3.50
C GLY A 48 9.55 -10.51 -3.02
N PHE A 49 8.98 -10.76 -1.84
CA PHE A 49 7.98 -9.87 -1.23
C PHE A 49 8.59 -8.53 -0.79
N LYS A 50 9.81 -8.53 -0.26
CA LYS A 50 10.56 -7.28 -0.05
C LYS A 50 10.56 -6.42 -1.31
N ARG A 51 11.02 -6.98 -2.44
CA ARG A 51 11.09 -6.26 -3.72
C ARG A 51 9.73 -5.77 -4.21
N MET A 52 8.68 -6.54 -3.97
CA MET A 52 7.32 -6.12 -4.28
C MET A 52 6.97 -4.83 -3.53
N HIS A 53 7.20 -4.79 -2.23
CA HIS A 53 6.86 -3.61 -1.42
C HIS A 53 7.80 -2.41 -1.68
N GLU A 54 9.08 -2.63 -1.92
CA GLU A 54 9.99 -1.58 -2.39
C GLU A 54 9.51 -0.94 -3.72
N TYR A 55 8.96 -1.76 -4.62
CA TYR A 55 8.38 -1.25 -5.87
C TYR A 55 7.10 -0.45 -5.62
N GLN A 56 6.22 -0.95 -4.76
CA GLN A 56 4.99 -0.23 -4.39
C GLN A 56 5.31 1.11 -3.70
N TYR A 57 6.30 1.16 -2.82
CA TYR A 57 6.80 2.41 -2.24
C TYR A 57 7.13 3.46 -3.32
N LEU A 58 7.81 3.06 -4.39
CA LEU A 58 8.16 3.98 -5.50
C LEU A 58 6.92 4.35 -6.33
N ALA A 59 5.99 3.43 -6.55
CA ALA A 59 4.74 3.69 -7.26
C ALA A 59 3.90 4.72 -6.49
N GLU A 60 3.68 4.53 -5.20
CA GLU A 60 2.98 5.46 -4.31
C GLU A 60 3.65 6.85 -4.30
N SER A 61 4.99 6.90 -4.27
CA SER A 61 5.74 8.16 -4.35
C SER A 61 5.48 8.91 -5.64
N ALA A 62 5.35 8.21 -6.77
CA ALA A 62 5.04 8.81 -8.06
C ALA A 62 3.57 9.30 -8.13
N GLU A 63 2.65 8.53 -7.59
CA GLU A 63 1.22 8.91 -7.50
C GLU A 63 1.02 10.13 -6.61
N HIS A 64 1.62 10.16 -5.44
CA HIS A 64 1.61 11.30 -4.53
C HIS A 64 2.09 12.59 -5.22
N ARG A 65 3.21 12.53 -5.96
CA ARG A 65 3.70 13.68 -6.74
C ARG A 65 2.73 14.09 -7.85
N THR A 66 2.10 13.13 -8.50
CA THR A 66 1.13 13.35 -9.56
C THR A 66 -0.12 14.03 -9.02
N LEU A 67 -0.62 13.60 -7.86
CA LEU A 67 -1.75 14.20 -7.17
C LEU A 67 -1.46 15.67 -6.80
N LYS A 68 -0.30 15.94 -6.19
CA LYS A 68 0.10 17.32 -5.81
C LYS A 68 0.23 18.23 -7.03
N ARG A 69 0.77 17.73 -8.14
CA ARG A 69 0.87 18.49 -9.41
C ARG A 69 -0.49 18.73 -10.03
N TYR A 70 -1.37 17.73 -10.03
CA TYR A 70 -2.74 17.89 -10.50
C TYR A 70 -3.43 19.01 -9.73
N TYR A 71 -3.40 18.95 -8.38
CA TYR A 71 -4.06 19.93 -7.53
C TYR A 71 -3.51 21.35 -7.75
N LEU A 72 -2.18 21.50 -7.81
CA LEU A 72 -1.55 22.79 -8.09
C LEU A 72 -1.98 23.36 -9.46
N ASN A 73 -1.96 22.53 -10.49
CA ASN A 73 -2.26 22.98 -11.85
C ASN A 73 -3.76 23.29 -12.06
N HIS A 74 -4.64 22.56 -11.38
CA HIS A 74 -6.08 22.69 -11.55
C HIS A 74 -6.70 23.74 -10.63
N HIS A 75 -6.22 23.83 -9.40
CA HIS A 75 -6.76 24.75 -8.40
C HIS A 75 -5.87 25.98 -8.15
N GLY A 76 -4.64 26.01 -8.67
CA GLY A 76 -3.70 27.11 -8.45
C GLY A 76 -3.19 27.25 -7.01
N MET A 77 -3.34 26.19 -6.20
CA MET A 77 -2.99 26.19 -4.77
C MET A 77 -2.07 25.01 -4.42
N LEU A 78 -1.24 25.19 -3.40
CA LEU A 78 -0.47 24.10 -2.83
C LEU A 78 -1.37 23.20 -1.96
N LEU A 79 -1.17 21.90 -2.09
CA LEU A 79 -1.79 20.92 -1.20
C LEU A 79 -0.85 20.72 -0.01
N PRO A 80 -1.27 21.00 1.23
CA PRO A 80 -0.44 20.80 2.40
C PRO A 80 -0.28 19.30 2.67
N ASP A 81 0.82 18.94 3.30
CA ASP A 81 0.97 17.62 3.89
C ASP A 81 0.20 17.61 5.22
N GLU A 82 -0.62 16.59 5.43
CA GLU A 82 -1.34 16.38 6.68
C GLU A 82 -0.44 15.67 7.71
N GLU A 83 -0.87 15.61 8.96
CA GLU A 83 -0.19 14.78 9.98
C GLU A 83 -0.23 13.31 9.57
N ILE A 84 0.96 12.68 9.52
CA ILE A 84 1.12 11.26 9.20
C ILE A 84 0.95 10.48 10.49
N GLU A 85 0.06 9.49 10.49
CA GLU A 85 -0.04 8.58 11.62
C GLU A 85 0.94 7.41 11.48
N PRO A 86 1.49 6.92 12.62
CA PRO A 86 2.35 5.74 12.60
C PRO A 86 1.63 4.53 12.01
N VAL A 87 2.33 3.79 11.18
CA VAL A 87 1.86 2.52 10.62
C VAL A 87 2.49 1.38 11.40
N ASP A 88 1.68 0.57 12.07
CA ASP A 88 2.14 -0.58 12.84
C ASP A 88 1.99 -1.86 12.00
N VAL A 89 2.98 -2.17 11.17
CA VAL A 89 3.04 -3.42 10.40
C VAL A 89 3.80 -4.49 11.17
N ILE A 90 4.93 -4.09 11.77
CA ILE A 90 5.81 -4.99 12.52
C ILE A 90 5.30 -5.07 13.97
N PRO A 91 4.93 -6.26 14.49
CA PRO A 91 4.52 -6.39 15.88
C PRO A 91 5.63 -5.96 16.85
N ASP A 92 5.27 -5.25 17.93
CA ASP A 92 6.21 -4.71 18.92
C ASP A 92 7.17 -5.77 19.51
N ASP A 93 6.68 -6.98 19.70
CA ASP A 93 7.47 -8.10 20.22
C ASP A 93 8.53 -8.59 19.25
N TRP A 94 8.40 -8.25 17.94
CA TRP A 94 9.34 -8.66 16.89
C TRP A 94 10.63 -7.85 16.89
N TYR A 95 10.65 -6.64 17.39
CA TYR A 95 11.87 -5.84 17.54
C TYR A 95 12.90 -6.47 18.50
N GLN A 96 12.50 -7.48 19.27
CA GLN A 96 13.37 -8.22 20.18
C GLN A 96 13.91 -9.52 19.58
N TYR A 97 13.37 -9.98 18.44
CA TYR A 97 13.84 -11.20 17.79
C TYR A 97 15.12 -10.97 16.98
N ASN A 98 16.03 -11.94 17.07
CA ASN A 98 17.13 -12.03 16.13
C ASN A 98 16.63 -12.73 14.84
N ARG A 99 17.07 -12.26 13.67
CA ARG A 99 16.73 -12.87 12.38
C ARG A 99 17.01 -14.39 12.33
N MET A 100 18.05 -14.84 13.05
CA MET A 100 18.42 -16.26 13.12
C MET A 100 17.43 -17.11 13.94
N ASP A 101 16.58 -16.49 14.73
CA ASP A 101 15.59 -17.19 15.55
C ASP A 101 14.26 -17.41 14.82
N VAL A 102 14.14 -16.94 13.58
CA VAL A 102 12.92 -17.08 12.77
C VAL A 102 12.76 -18.51 12.29
N THR A 103 11.88 -19.26 12.94
CA THR A 103 11.53 -20.65 12.55
C THR A 103 10.58 -20.64 11.33
N PRO A 104 10.47 -21.77 10.59
CA PRO A 104 9.50 -21.91 9.50
C PRO A 104 8.05 -21.64 9.95
N ALA A 105 7.68 -22.03 11.16
CA ALA A 105 6.34 -21.78 11.70
C ALA A 105 6.09 -20.28 11.96
N VAL A 106 7.06 -19.58 12.53
CA VAL A 106 7.00 -18.11 12.73
C VAL A 106 6.90 -17.40 11.37
N ARG A 107 7.74 -17.81 10.40
CA ARG A 107 7.68 -17.24 9.04
C ARG A 107 6.33 -17.43 8.39
N LYS A 108 5.73 -18.62 8.48
CA LYS A 108 4.39 -18.92 7.95
C LYS A 108 3.33 -17.97 8.53
N GLN A 109 3.30 -17.84 9.87
CA GLN A 109 2.35 -16.97 10.56
C GLN A 109 2.55 -15.49 10.19
N ALA A 110 3.80 -15.07 10.08
CA ALA A 110 4.13 -13.70 9.70
C ALA A 110 3.68 -13.36 8.29
N VAL A 111 3.93 -14.23 7.31
CA VAL A 111 3.45 -14.04 5.93
C VAL A 111 1.92 -13.98 5.90
N GLN A 112 1.25 -14.86 6.64
CA GLN A 112 -0.22 -14.84 6.69
C GLN A 112 -0.73 -13.49 7.24
N LYS A 113 -0.19 -13.03 8.37
CA LYS A 113 -0.59 -11.74 8.97
C LYS A 113 -0.27 -10.56 8.04
N ALA A 114 0.91 -10.54 7.44
CA ALA A 114 1.31 -9.48 6.52
C ALA A 114 0.36 -9.38 5.32
N MET A 115 -0.03 -10.50 4.72
CA MET A 115 -0.99 -10.52 3.62
C MET A 115 -2.40 -10.08 4.04
N GLU A 116 -2.84 -10.43 5.25
CA GLU A 116 -4.10 -9.98 5.82
C GLU A 116 -4.08 -8.47 6.07
N GLN A 117 -2.99 -7.93 6.64
CA GLN A 117 -2.81 -6.49 6.86
C GLN A 117 -2.75 -5.72 5.54
N TYR A 118 -2.02 -6.24 4.53
CA TYR A 118 -1.94 -5.60 3.23
C TYR A 118 -3.33 -5.55 2.57
N LYS A 119 -4.08 -6.65 2.60
CA LYS A 119 -5.44 -6.65 2.06
C LYS A 119 -6.36 -5.67 2.81
N GLU A 120 -6.28 -5.60 4.13
CA GLU A 120 -7.07 -4.66 4.94
C GLU A 120 -6.70 -3.21 4.61
N TRP A 121 -5.40 -2.94 4.41
CA TRP A 121 -4.90 -1.64 4.01
C TRP A 121 -5.50 -1.18 2.67
N GLU A 122 -5.41 -2.01 1.63
CA GLU A 122 -5.93 -1.68 0.31
C GLU A 122 -7.47 -1.56 0.28
N CYS A 123 -8.18 -2.39 1.04
CA CYS A 123 -9.62 -2.24 1.22
C CYS A 123 -9.98 -0.87 1.83
N GLY A 124 -9.27 -0.45 2.87
CA GLY A 124 -9.47 0.86 3.49
C GLY A 124 -9.13 2.02 2.56
N THR A 125 -8.07 1.88 1.75
CA THR A 125 -7.69 2.87 0.73
C THR A 125 -8.79 3.02 -0.33
N LYS A 126 -9.31 1.90 -0.83
CA LYS A 126 -10.42 1.90 -1.80
C LYS A 126 -11.66 2.57 -1.23
N GLU A 127 -12.10 2.17 -0.02
CA GLU A 127 -13.27 2.75 0.66
C GLU A 127 -13.13 4.28 0.82
N LEU A 128 -11.93 4.76 1.17
CA LEU A 128 -11.64 6.19 1.27
C LEU A 128 -11.75 6.89 -0.08
N TYR A 129 -11.12 6.36 -1.12
CA TYR A 129 -11.12 6.98 -2.45
C TYR A 129 -12.52 6.97 -3.08
N GLU A 130 -13.30 5.90 -2.91
CA GLU A 130 -14.70 5.84 -3.34
C GLU A 130 -15.56 6.89 -2.62
N LYS A 131 -15.36 7.07 -1.31
CA LYS A 131 -16.04 8.10 -0.53
C LYS A 131 -15.68 9.51 -1.03
N CYS A 132 -14.39 9.77 -1.27
CA CYS A 132 -13.91 11.02 -1.83
C CYS A 132 -14.50 11.31 -3.22
N ALA A 133 -14.52 10.32 -4.10
CA ALA A 133 -15.14 10.42 -5.42
C ALA A 133 -16.63 10.76 -5.34
N ALA A 134 -17.35 10.12 -4.41
CA ALA A 134 -18.78 10.40 -4.19
C ALA A 134 -19.05 11.86 -3.78
N TYR A 135 -18.24 12.45 -2.90
CA TYR A 135 -18.34 13.85 -2.55
C TYR A 135 -18.10 14.78 -3.74
N LEU A 136 -17.04 14.52 -4.52
CA LEU A 136 -16.72 15.33 -5.69
C LEU A 136 -17.82 15.29 -6.75
N MET A 137 -18.42 14.11 -6.95
CA MET A 137 -19.56 13.94 -7.84
C MET A 137 -20.79 14.72 -7.33
N ALA A 138 -21.11 14.61 -6.04
CA ALA A 138 -22.22 15.35 -5.43
C ALA A 138 -22.04 16.87 -5.54
N TRP A 139 -20.81 17.37 -5.49
CA TRP A 139 -20.49 18.79 -5.68
C TRP A 139 -20.32 19.20 -7.14
N GLN A 140 -20.58 18.31 -8.09
CA GLN A 140 -20.45 18.53 -9.53
C GLN A 140 -19.01 18.94 -9.96
N LYS A 141 -17.99 18.44 -9.25
CA LYS A 141 -16.57 18.66 -9.53
C LYS A 141 -16.05 17.56 -10.45
N ILE A 142 -16.49 17.58 -11.71
CA ILE A 142 -16.30 16.45 -12.65
C ILE A 142 -14.82 16.15 -12.90
N ALA A 143 -13.97 17.14 -13.14
CA ALA A 143 -12.54 16.90 -13.39
C ALA A 143 -11.83 16.32 -12.16
N ASP A 144 -12.17 16.80 -10.96
CA ASP A 144 -11.64 16.27 -9.71
C ASP A 144 -12.14 14.84 -9.44
N PHE A 145 -13.43 14.58 -9.72
CA PHE A 145 -13.99 13.24 -9.67
C PHE A 145 -13.25 12.29 -10.61
N ASP A 146 -13.04 12.67 -11.86
CA ASP A 146 -12.32 11.83 -12.84
C ASP A 146 -10.92 11.49 -12.33
N LYS A 147 -10.21 12.47 -11.75
CA LYS A 147 -8.88 12.25 -11.18
C LYS A 147 -8.88 11.28 -10.01
N VAL A 148 -9.82 11.42 -9.08
CA VAL A 148 -9.92 10.49 -7.93
C VAL A 148 -10.42 9.12 -8.38
N ASN A 149 -11.30 9.04 -9.38
CA ASN A 149 -11.78 7.79 -9.92
C ASN A 149 -10.69 6.97 -10.67
N GLU A 150 -9.63 7.61 -11.18
CA GLU A 150 -8.43 6.91 -11.64
C GLU A 150 -7.77 6.15 -10.47
N LEU A 151 -7.57 6.81 -9.32
CA LEU A 151 -7.00 6.18 -8.13
C LEU A 151 -7.86 5.01 -7.62
N VAL A 152 -9.20 5.15 -7.64
CA VAL A 152 -10.12 4.04 -7.29
C VAL A 152 -9.88 2.82 -8.19
N LYS A 153 -9.70 3.03 -9.50
CA LYS A 153 -9.46 1.94 -10.46
C LYS A 153 -8.12 1.26 -10.22
N ASP A 154 -7.09 2.03 -9.89
CA ASP A 154 -5.74 1.51 -9.65
C ASP A 154 -5.74 0.63 -8.40
N VAL A 155 -6.31 1.10 -7.29
CA VAL A 155 -6.48 0.29 -6.05
C VAL A 155 -7.36 -0.94 -6.28
N ASP A 156 -8.43 -0.85 -7.09
CA ASP A 156 -9.28 -2.01 -7.43
C ASP A 156 -8.50 -3.09 -8.20
N MET A 157 -7.57 -2.69 -9.08
CA MET A 157 -6.69 -3.64 -9.76
C MET A 157 -5.69 -4.31 -8.81
N GLU A 158 -5.12 -3.54 -7.89
CA GLU A 158 -4.20 -4.06 -6.87
C GLU A 158 -4.90 -5.04 -5.92
N LEU A 159 -6.09 -4.69 -5.45
CA LEU A 159 -6.90 -5.58 -4.62
C LEU A 159 -7.21 -6.91 -5.31
N LYS A 160 -7.60 -6.89 -6.58
CA LYS A 160 -7.86 -8.11 -7.34
C LYS A 160 -6.61 -9.00 -7.45
N TYR A 161 -5.45 -8.38 -7.63
CA TYR A 161 -4.19 -9.09 -7.65
C TYR A 161 -3.85 -9.70 -6.28
N LEU A 162 -3.98 -8.91 -5.22
CA LEU A 162 -3.72 -9.34 -3.85
C LEU A 162 -4.69 -10.43 -3.39
N GLU A 163 -5.96 -10.35 -3.76
CA GLU A 163 -6.94 -11.39 -3.47
C GLU A 163 -6.57 -12.73 -4.10
N ARG A 164 -6.13 -12.71 -5.36
CA ARG A 164 -5.65 -13.93 -6.04
C ARG A 164 -4.44 -14.51 -5.31
N LEU A 165 -3.47 -13.70 -4.95
CA LEU A 165 -2.30 -14.12 -4.18
C LEU A 165 -2.70 -14.72 -2.82
N CYS A 166 -3.62 -14.08 -2.10
CA CYS A 166 -4.12 -14.59 -0.83
C CYS A 166 -4.86 -15.94 -0.97
N ILE A 167 -5.66 -16.12 -2.03
CA ILE A 167 -6.34 -17.39 -2.32
C ILE A 167 -5.30 -18.48 -2.62
N GLU A 168 -4.31 -18.16 -3.44
CA GLU A 168 -3.23 -19.06 -3.81
C GLU A 168 -2.43 -19.53 -2.59
N LEU A 169 -1.96 -18.59 -1.76
CA LEU A 169 -1.24 -18.89 -0.53
C LEU A 169 -2.08 -19.73 0.45
N LYS A 170 -3.37 -19.43 0.58
CA LYS A 170 -4.30 -20.21 1.42
C LYS A 170 -4.49 -21.63 0.89
N SER A 171 -4.61 -21.80 -0.42
CA SER A 171 -4.82 -23.12 -1.05
C SER A 171 -3.68 -24.12 -0.79
N VAL A 172 -2.47 -23.60 -0.56
CA VAL A 172 -1.27 -24.38 -0.22
C VAL A 172 -0.89 -24.26 1.26
N GLU A 173 -1.80 -23.79 2.10
CA GLU A 173 -1.63 -23.62 3.54
C GLU A 173 -0.37 -22.83 3.92
N TYR A 174 0.04 -21.85 3.11
CA TYR A 174 1.26 -21.07 3.28
C TYR A 174 2.51 -21.96 3.41
N SER A 175 2.61 -23.02 2.59
CA SER A 175 3.72 -23.96 2.67
C SER A 175 5.05 -23.26 2.39
N SER A 176 6.09 -23.64 3.14
CA SER A 176 7.41 -23.02 3.02
C SER A 176 8.03 -23.22 1.64
N ASP A 177 7.82 -24.40 1.02
CA ASP A 177 8.37 -24.72 -0.30
C ASP A 177 7.70 -23.87 -1.38
N TYR A 178 6.38 -23.70 -1.29
CA TYR A 178 5.64 -22.85 -2.21
C TYR A 178 6.06 -21.38 -2.08
N ILE A 179 6.13 -20.88 -0.86
CA ILE A 179 6.60 -19.51 -0.59
C ILE A 179 8.02 -19.31 -1.13
N ALA A 180 8.93 -20.28 -0.96
CA ALA A 180 10.29 -20.19 -1.49
C ALA A 180 10.31 -20.06 -3.02
N GLY A 181 9.56 -20.90 -3.73
CA GLY A 181 9.45 -20.80 -5.19
C GLY A 181 8.82 -19.48 -5.67
N LEU A 182 7.80 -19.00 -4.95
CA LEU A 182 7.15 -17.72 -5.22
C LEU A 182 8.13 -16.56 -5.05
N GLN A 183 9.02 -16.60 -4.05
CA GLN A 183 10.04 -15.57 -3.81
C GLN A 183 10.97 -15.36 -5.00
N ASP A 184 11.43 -16.43 -5.63
CA ASP A 184 12.33 -16.34 -6.79
C ASP A 184 11.59 -15.72 -7.99
N SER A 185 10.35 -16.13 -8.23
CA SER A 185 9.51 -15.56 -9.29
C SER A 185 9.26 -14.06 -9.09
N TYR A 186 8.92 -13.66 -7.87
CA TYR A 186 8.68 -12.25 -7.53
C TYR A 186 9.96 -11.43 -7.60
N HIS A 187 11.08 -11.98 -7.13
CA HIS A 187 12.37 -11.30 -7.19
C HIS A 187 12.73 -10.94 -8.64
N GLU A 188 12.66 -11.89 -9.57
CA GLU A 188 12.96 -11.62 -10.98
C GLU A 188 11.94 -10.67 -11.62
N LYS A 189 10.63 -10.85 -11.36
CA LYS A 189 9.57 -9.97 -11.84
C LYS A 189 9.81 -8.51 -11.46
N TYR A 190 10.08 -8.26 -10.18
CA TYR A 190 10.26 -6.89 -9.71
C TYR A 190 11.64 -6.32 -10.06
N LYS A 191 12.66 -7.14 -10.20
CA LYS A 191 13.96 -6.72 -10.73
C LYS A 191 13.83 -6.16 -12.16
N GLU A 192 13.00 -6.76 -13.01
CA GLU A 192 12.71 -6.23 -14.34
C GLU A 192 11.95 -4.89 -14.25
N LYS A 193 10.89 -4.83 -13.44
CA LYS A 193 10.13 -3.60 -13.23
C LYS A 193 10.99 -2.42 -12.74
N PHE A 194 11.95 -2.68 -11.86
CA PHE A 194 12.90 -1.66 -11.40
C PHE A 194 13.80 -1.14 -12.53
N LYS A 195 14.23 -2.00 -13.44
CA LYS A 195 15.00 -1.59 -14.63
C LYS A 195 14.19 -0.66 -15.52
N ASP A 196 12.90 -0.94 -15.70
CA ASP A 196 12.01 -0.14 -16.55
C ASP A 196 11.86 1.29 -16.03
N ILE A 197 11.98 1.50 -14.71
CA ILE A 197 11.97 2.83 -14.08
C ILE A 197 13.37 3.41 -13.83
N GLY A 198 14.42 2.78 -14.36
CA GLY A 198 15.80 3.27 -14.29
C GLY A 198 16.48 3.08 -12.92
N VAL A 199 15.96 2.20 -12.06
CA VAL A 199 16.54 1.88 -10.75
C VAL A 199 17.37 0.61 -10.84
N SER A 200 18.67 0.71 -10.53
CA SER A 200 19.56 -0.46 -10.42
C SER A 200 19.44 -1.07 -9.03
N ILE A 201 19.13 -2.37 -8.99
CA ILE A 201 19.03 -3.12 -7.73
C ILE A 201 20.23 -4.07 -7.64
N CYS A 202 20.93 -4.00 -6.53
CA CYS A 202 21.98 -4.97 -6.18
C CYS A 202 21.39 -6.27 -5.65
#